data_66be97883e196766fd088c64787625be
#
_entry.id   66be97883e196766fd088c64787625be
#
_cell.length_a   1.000
_cell.length_b   1.000
_cell.length_c   1.000
_cell.angle_alpha   90.00
_cell.angle_beta   90.00
_cell.angle_gamma   90.00
#
_symmetry.space_group_name_H-M   'P 1'
#
loop_
_entity.id
_entity.type
_entity.pdbx_description
1 polymer ?
#
loop_
_entity_poly.entity_id
_entity_poly.type
_entity_poly.pdbx_seq_one_letter_code
_entity_poly.pdbx_strand_id
1 'polypeptide(L)'
;MAKAVYVGVDSKARKMKKAYVGIAGKARKVKKMYIGVGGKARLCYSAELERYGMAAALSTTRYDMRAATVGKYALFAGGYISKSSFSYHVSSSVDAYNTSLTKSTPTELSCRRCGHAAASVGGYALFAGGASSYNLLGFYENLVSAVDAYDASLTRSAAHIIGAAVEIGGAAVGNYALFAGGTVYSQINKDNVTSDVLAYDPSLTFTTAP
;
A
#
# COMPACT_ATOMS: atom_id res chain seq x y z
N MET A 1 -0.01 -13.45 8.25
CA MET A 1 -1.24 -13.15 9.04
C MET A 1 -1.09 -13.83 10.40
N ALA A 2 -1.12 -13.06 11.49
CA ALA A 2 -1.21 -13.65 12.82
C ALA A 2 -2.55 -14.38 12.92
N LYS A 3 -2.51 -15.69 12.97
CA LYS A 3 -3.73 -16.51 13.15
C LYS A 3 -4.27 -16.23 14.54
N ALA A 4 -5.52 -15.80 14.63
CA ALA A 4 -6.19 -15.60 15.91
C ALA A 4 -6.38 -16.96 16.60
N VAL A 5 -6.08 -17.01 17.90
CA VAL A 5 -6.38 -18.18 18.75
C VAL A 5 -7.77 -17.99 19.31
N TYR A 6 -8.59 -19.03 19.20
CA TYR A 6 -9.94 -19.07 19.75
C TYR A 6 -10.02 -20.09 20.88
N VAL A 7 -10.81 -19.77 21.88
CA VAL A 7 -11.11 -20.67 23.01
C VAL A 7 -12.61 -20.91 23.02
N GLY A 8 -13.00 -22.17 23.26
CA GLY A 8 -14.41 -22.53 23.43
C GLY A 8 -14.92 -22.07 24.79
N VAL A 9 -15.96 -21.24 24.80
CA VAL A 9 -16.68 -20.81 26.01
C VAL A 9 -18.18 -20.89 25.71
N ASP A 10 -18.92 -21.64 26.49
CA ASP A 10 -20.36 -21.85 26.33
C ASP A 10 -20.74 -22.29 24.90
N SER A 11 -20.04 -23.29 24.37
CA SER A 11 -20.20 -23.85 23.02
C SER A 11 -19.94 -22.84 21.87
N LYS A 12 -19.33 -21.67 22.15
CA LYS A 12 -18.98 -20.66 21.14
C LYS A 12 -17.47 -20.46 21.09
N ALA A 13 -16.91 -20.35 19.88
CA ALA A 13 -15.50 -19.98 19.68
C ALA A 13 -15.32 -18.47 19.94
N ARG A 14 -14.56 -18.12 20.96
CA ARG A 14 -14.23 -16.72 21.29
C ARG A 14 -12.76 -16.42 21.01
N LYS A 15 -12.49 -15.34 20.33
CA LYS A 15 -11.12 -14.88 20.05
C LYS A 15 -10.40 -14.51 21.35
N MET A 16 -9.25 -15.16 21.61
CA MET A 16 -8.43 -14.85 22.75
C MET A 16 -7.72 -13.50 22.57
N LYS A 17 -7.95 -12.58 23.49
CA LYS A 17 -7.30 -11.25 23.50
C LYS A 17 -6.04 -11.22 24.39
N LYS A 18 -6.03 -11.97 25.48
CA LYS A 18 -4.91 -12.09 26.43
C LYS A 18 -4.91 -13.49 27.02
N ALA A 19 -3.72 -14.03 27.28
CA ALA A 19 -3.54 -15.29 27.97
C ALA A 19 -2.68 -15.09 29.22
N TYR A 20 -3.04 -15.81 30.28
CA TYR A 20 -2.28 -15.85 31.53
C TYR A 20 -2.06 -17.29 31.96
N VAL A 21 -0.93 -17.53 32.60
CA VAL A 21 -0.61 -18.82 33.22
C VAL A 21 -0.33 -18.60 34.72
N GLY A 22 -0.87 -19.47 35.54
CA GLY A 22 -0.59 -19.47 36.99
C GLY A 22 0.78 -20.12 37.26
N ILE A 23 1.70 -19.37 37.86
CA ILE A 23 3.00 -19.88 38.27
C ILE A 23 3.23 -19.43 39.72
N ALA A 24 3.42 -20.38 40.62
CA ALA A 24 3.63 -20.11 42.07
C ALA A 24 2.56 -19.18 42.66
N GLY A 25 1.28 -19.45 42.37
CA GLY A 25 0.14 -18.67 42.87
C GLY A 25 -0.04 -17.27 42.27
N LYS A 26 0.76 -16.90 41.26
CA LYS A 26 0.65 -15.61 40.57
C LYS A 26 0.29 -15.78 39.09
N ALA A 27 -0.70 -14.99 38.59
CA ALA A 27 -1.04 -14.96 37.19
C ALA A 27 0.03 -14.22 36.41
N ARG A 28 0.72 -14.89 35.49
CA ARG A 28 1.71 -14.28 34.60
C ARG A 28 1.16 -14.22 33.17
N LYS A 29 1.29 -13.05 32.51
CA LYS A 29 0.88 -12.84 31.13
C LYS A 29 1.72 -13.72 30.22
N VAL A 30 1.06 -14.51 29.36
CA VAL A 30 1.72 -15.31 28.32
C VAL A 30 2.15 -14.37 27.19
N LYS A 31 3.44 -14.36 26.88
CA LYS A 31 3.99 -13.56 25.79
C LYS A 31 3.88 -14.28 24.44
N LYS A 32 4.11 -15.59 24.41
CA LYS A 32 4.05 -16.44 23.20
C LYS A 32 3.43 -17.80 23.53
N MET A 33 2.68 -18.36 22.58
CA MET A 33 2.26 -19.76 22.61
C MET A 33 2.62 -20.44 21.30
N TYR A 34 2.99 -21.70 21.41
CA TYR A 34 3.32 -22.53 20.28
C TYR A 34 2.43 -23.78 20.28
N ILE A 35 2.08 -24.28 19.10
CA ILE A 35 1.41 -25.57 18.91
C ILE A 35 2.33 -26.52 18.15
N GLY A 36 2.33 -27.79 18.50
CA GLY A 36 3.01 -28.83 17.73
C GLY A 36 2.20 -29.20 16.50
N VAL A 37 2.79 -29.09 15.32
CA VAL A 37 2.20 -29.54 14.06
C VAL A 37 3.28 -30.27 13.25
N GLY A 38 3.07 -31.55 12.98
CA GLY A 38 4.03 -32.37 12.23
C GLY A 38 5.43 -32.41 12.88
N GLY A 39 5.50 -32.53 14.20
CA GLY A 39 6.76 -32.60 14.96
C GLY A 39 7.50 -31.26 15.10
N LYS A 40 6.91 -30.16 14.64
CA LYS A 40 7.50 -28.80 14.73
C LYS A 40 6.64 -27.86 15.57
N ALA A 41 7.29 -27.09 16.46
CA ALA A 41 6.61 -26.03 17.21
C ALA A 41 6.27 -24.85 16.29
N ARG A 42 4.99 -24.48 16.20
CA ARG A 42 4.52 -23.33 15.41
C ARG A 42 3.94 -22.26 16.33
N LEU A 43 4.40 -21.03 16.17
CA LEU A 43 3.87 -19.88 16.92
C LEU A 43 2.39 -19.67 16.57
N CYS A 44 1.51 -19.71 17.58
CA CYS A 44 0.08 -19.50 17.41
C CYS A 44 -0.42 -18.21 18.11
N TYR A 45 0.34 -17.68 19.05
CA TYR A 45 0.02 -16.44 19.75
C TYR A 45 1.30 -15.68 20.12
N SER A 46 1.32 -14.37 19.89
CA SER A 46 2.31 -13.43 20.42
C SER A 46 1.60 -12.19 21.00
N ALA A 47 1.99 -11.80 22.21
CA ALA A 47 1.46 -10.61 22.88
C ALA A 47 2.23 -9.34 22.52
N GLU A 48 3.35 -9.45 21.84
CA GLU A 48 4.25 -8.36 21.48
C GLU A 48 4.45 -8.34 19.96
N LEU A 49 4.60 -7.13 19.42
CA LEU A 49 5.08 -6.97 18.03
C LEU A 49 6.56 -7.36 18.01
N GLU A 50 6.90 -8.30 17.15
CA GLU A 50 8.27 -8.73 16.93
C GLU A 50 8.72 -8.26 15.55
N ARG A 51 9.97 -7.79 15.48
CA ARG A 51 10.64 -7.58 14.21
C ARG A 51 10.88 -8.94 13.57
N TYR A 52 10.19 -9.22 12.47
CA TYR A 52 10.28 -10.53 11.79
C TYR A 52 11.58 -10.70 11.02
N GLY A 53 12.26 -9.61 10.68
CA GLY A 53 13.49 -9.60 9.89
C GLY A 53 13.56 -8.40 8.96
N MET A 54 14.40 -8.51 7.96
CA MET A 54 14.52 -7.56 6.86
C MET A 54 14.15 -8.26 5.55
N ALA A 55 13.31 -7.63 4.75
CA ALA A 55 13.12 -8.02 3.35
C ALA A 55 14.32 -7.57 2.49
N ALA A 56 14.43 -8.10 1.28
CA ALA A 56 15.40 -7.59 0.31
C ALA A 56 15.20 -6.09 0.08
N ALA A 57 16.30 -5.36 -0.15
CA ALA A 57 16.24 -3.93 -0.42
C ALA A 57 15.44 -3.63 -1.71
N LEU A 58 14.91 -2.41 -1.83
CA LEU A 58 14.31 -1.92 -3.07
C LEU A 58 15.31 -2.01 -4.22
N SER A 59 14.81 -2.16 -5.45
CA SER A 59 15.63 -2.18 -6.66
C SER A 59 16.45 -0.91 -6.84
N THR A 60 15.90 0.22 -6.39
CA THR A 60 16.55 1.54 -6.41
C THR A 60 16.21 2.27 -5.13
N THR A 61 17.19 2.94 -4.52
CA THR A 61 16.97 3.82 -3.37
C THR A 61 16.05 4.96 -3.78
N ARG A 62 14.90 5.07 -3.12
CA ARG A 62 13.91 6.11 -3.42
C ARG A 62 13.04 6.39 -2.20
N TYR A 63 12.40 7.55 -2.20
CA TYR A 63 11.50 7.99 -1.13
C TYR A 63 10.21 8.58 -1.72
N ASP A 64 9.22 8.84 -0.87
CA ASP A 64 7.88 9.30 -1.28
C ASP A 64 7.18 8.39 -2.30
N MET A 65 7.44 7.09 -2.18
CA MET A 65 6.72 6.05 -2.92
C MET A 65 5.31 5.93 -2.40
N ARG A 66 4.44 5.33 -3.21
CA ARG A 66 3.14 4.87 -2.73
C ARG A 66 3.08 3.35 -2.74
N ALA A 67 2.24 2.81 -1.86
CA ALA A 67 2.12 1.37 -1.71
C ALA A 67 0.65 0.94 -1.73
N ALA A 68 0.39 -0.18 -2.41
CA ALA A 68 -0.88 -0.87 -2.41
C ALA A 68 -0.65 -2.39 -2.37
N THR A 69 -1.68 -3.14 -2.03
CA THR A 69 -1.61 -4.60 -1.96
C THR A 69 -2.51 -5.22 -3.03
N VAL A 70 -2.07 -6.36 -3.60
CA VAL A 70 -2.88 -7.18 -4.49
C VAL A 70 -2.57 -8.67 -4.25
N GLY A 71 -3.60 -9.48 -4.06
CA GLY A 71 -3.42 -10.90 -3.78
C GLY A 71 -2.48 -11.13 -2.59
N LYS A 72 -1.33 -11.74 -2.85
CA LYS A 72 -0.28 -12.02 -1.83
C LYS A 72 0.87 -11.01 -1.84
N TYR A 73 0.77 -9.93 -2.60
CA TYR A 73 1.84 -8.97 -2.80
C TYR A 73 1.56 -7.62 -2.15
N ALA A 74 2.62 -6.97 -1.68
CA ALA A 74 2.69 -5.54 -1.40
C ALA A 74 3.57 -4.90 -2.47
N LEU A 75 3.05 -3.89 -3.18
CA LEU A 75 3.74 -3.16 -4.23
C LEU A 75 4.15 -1.78 -3.71
N PHE A 76 5.37 -1.36 -4.07
CA PHE A 76 5.91 -0.03 -3.80
C PHE A 76 6.32 0.58 -5.14
N ALA A 77 5.69 1.68 -5.52
CA ALA A 77 5.83 2.24 -6.86
C ALA A 77 6.17 3.74 -6.85
N GLY A 78 6.92 4.18 -7.87
CA GLY A 78 7.24 5.57 -8.10
C GLY A 78 8.16 6.19 -7.05
N GLY A 79 7.99 7.50 -6.83
CA GLY A 79 8.74 8.29 -5.85
C GLY A 79 9.99 8.98 -6.44
N TYR A 80 10.78 9.59 -5.55
CA TYR A 80 12.03 10.28 -5.93
C TYR A 80 13.22 9.36 -5.74
N ILE A 81 14.16 9.37 -6.70
CA ILE A 81 15.43 8.63 -6.62
C ILE A 81 16.51 9.49 -5.98
N SER A 82 16.71 10.70 -6.48
CA SER A 82 17.78 11.61 -6.06
C SER A 82 17.44 13.05 -6.42
N LYS A 83 18.22 13.96 -5.87
CA LYS A 83 18.20 15.38 -6.23
C LYS A 83 19.47 15.70 -7.03
N SER A 84 19.32 16.31 -8.19
CA SER A 84 20.42 16.94 -8.94
C SER A 84 20.50 18.42 -8.62
N SER A 85 21.49 19.13 -9.22
CA SER A 85 21.63 20.59 -9.05
C SER A 85 20.44 21.38 -9.64
N PHE A 86 19.61 20.76 -10.49
CA PHE A 86 18.56 21.47 -11.23
C PHE A 86 17.17 20.83 -11.12
N SER A 87 17.07 19.56 -10.69
CA SER A 87 15.79 18.88 -10.59
C SER A 87 15.85 17.65 -9.69
N TYR A 88 14.67 17.14 -9.33
CA TYR A 88 14.54 15.84 -8.70
C TYR A 88 14.32 14.77 -9.76
N HIS A 89 15.02 13.65 -9.64
CA HIS A 89 14.80 12.48 -10.49
C HIS A 89 13.64 11.66 -9.94
N VAL A 90 12.63 11.47 -10.76
CA VAL A 90 11.39 10.75 -10.44
C VAL A 90 11.44 9.35 -11.03
N SER A 91 10.94 8.35 -10.31
CA SER A 91 10.98 6.93 -10.66
C SER A 91 9.67 6.44 -11.27
N SER A 92 9.77 5.46 -12.18
CA SER A 92 8.67 4.60 -12.63
C SER A 92 8.73 3.19 -12.00
N SER A 93 9.81 2.87 -11.28
CA SER A 93 10.07 1.51 -10.79
C SER A 93 9.00 1.01 -9.82
N VAL A 94 8.73 -0.28 -9.89
CA VAL A 94 7.82 -1.01 -9.02
C VAL A 94 8.55 -2.18 -8.39
N ASP A 95 8.54 -2.27 -7.07
CA ASP A 95 9.00 -3.43 -6.31
C ASP A 95 7.80 -4.12 -5.66
N ALA A 96 7.70 -5.42 -5.82
CA ALA A 96 6.66 -6.25 -5.23
C ALA A 96 7.27 -7.25 -4.24
N TYR A 97 6.69 -7.36 -3.06
CA TYR A 97 7.10 -8.33 -2.03
C TYR A 97 5.95 -9.27 -1.72
N ASN A 98 6.20 -10.57 -1.82
CA ASN A 98 5.21 -11.57 -1.48
C ASN A 98 5.17 -11.87 0.03
N THR A 99 4.27 -12.78 0.45
CA THR A 99 4.11 -13.17 1.87
C THR A 99 5.33 -13.88 2.46
N SER A 100 6.28 -14.33 1.64
CA SER A 100 7.59 -14.88 2.07
C SER A 100 8.69 -13.81 2.07
N LEU A 101 8.35 -12.54 1.86
CA LEU A 101 9.25 -11.39 1.74
C LEU A 101 10.23 -11.51 0.57
N THR A 102 9.91 -12.35 -0.42
CA THR A 102 10.68 -12.44 -1.66
C THR A 102 10.29 -11.28 -2.56
N LYS A 103 11.30 -10.56 -3.05
CA LYS A 103 11.12 -9.43 -3.96
C LYS A 103 11.03 -9.88 -5.41
N SER A 104 10.18 -9.22 -6.17
CA SER A 104 10.15 -9.22 -7.64
C SER A 104 9.98 -7.78 -8.15
N THR A 105 10.36 -7.55 -9.40
CA THR A 105 10.26 -6.26 -10.07
C THR A 105 9.29 -6.41 -11.24
N PRO A 106 8.00 -6.09 -11.07
CA PRO A 106 7.03 -6.08 -12.15
C PRO A 106 7.36 -5.05 -13.23
N THR A 107 6.57 -5.05 -14.31
CA THR A 107 6.59 -3.94 -15.29
C THR A 107 6.44 -2.61 -14.57
N GLU A 108 7.25 -1.63 -14.95
CA GLU A 108 7.21 -0.29 -14.37
C GLU A 108 5.85 0.42 -14.57
N LEU A 109 5.60 1.49 -13.82
CA LEU A 109 4.48 2.41 -14.09
C LEU A 109 4.53 2.93 -15.54
N SER A 110 3.38 3.27 -16.10
CA SER A 110 3.26 3.81 -17.46
C SER A 110 4.10 5.07 -17.68
N CYS A 111 4.34 5.83 -16.64
CA CYS A 111 5.30 6.94 -16.61
C CYS A 111 5.88 7.07 -15.19
N ARG A 112 7.07 7.67 -15.08
CA ARG A 112 7.64 8.09 -13.80
C ARG A 112 6.70 9.04 -13.09
N ARG A 113 6.57 8.92 -11.77
CA ARG A 113 5.70 9.81 -10.99
C ARG A 113 6.04 9.87 -9.50
N CYS A 114 5.76 11.03 -8.92
CA CYS A 114 5.78 11.31 -7.49
C CYS A 114 4.50 12.05 -7.10
N GLY A 115 4.19 12.17 -5.81
CA GLY A 115 2.97 12.83 -5.35
C GLY A 115 1.66 12.16 -5.82
N HIS A 116 1.75 10.93 -6.34
CA HIS A 116 0.60 10.13 -6.75
C HIS A 116 -0.07 9.45 -5.54
N ALA A 117 -1.23 8.84 -5.75
CA ALA A 117 -1.92 8.05 -4.74
C ALA A 117 -1.90 6.57 -5.08
N ALA A 118 -2.19 5.73 -4.07
CA ALA A 118 -2.38 4.29 -4.26
C ALA A 118 -3.51 3.76 -3.40
N ALA A 119 -4.26 2.81 -3.94
CA ALA A 119 -5.33 2.10 -3.23
C ALA A 119 -5.51 0.70 -3.84
N SER A 120 -6.19 -0.19 -3.11
CA SER A 120 -6.50 -1.54 -3.58
C SER A 120 -7.99 -1.70 -3.80
N VAL A 121 -8.40 -2.39 -4.87
CA VAL A 121 -9.79 -2.73 -5.13
C VAL A 121 -9.89 -4.12 -5.79
N GLY A 122 -10.74 -4.97 -5.27
CA GLY A 122 -10.95 -6.31 -5.81
C GLY A 122 -9.63 -7.06 -5.96
N GLY A 123 -9.26 -7.42 -7.18
CA GLY A 123 -8.02 -8.09 -7.54
C GLY A 123 -6.90 -7.17 -8.00
N TYR A 124 -6.95 -5.84 -7.72
CA TYR A 124 -6.01 -4.86 -8.24
C TYR A 124 -5.38 -3.97 -7.17
N ALA A 125 -4.11 -3.60 -7.41
CA ALA A 125 -3.42 -2.48 -6.78
C ALA A 125 -3.38 -1.32 -7.79
N LEU A 126 -3.94 -0.17 -7.43
CA LEU A 126 -4.04 1.02 -8.30
C LEU A 126 -3.03 2.07 -7.86
N PHE A 127 -2.41 2.73 -8.84
CA PHE A 127 -1.54 3.89 -8.67
C PHE A 127 -2.02 5.01 -9.59
N ALA A 128 -2.45 6.14 -9.02
CA ALA A 128 -3.23 7.15 -9.69
C ALA A 128 -2.63 8.55 -9.58
N GLY A 129 -2.62 9.30 -10.68
CA GLY A 129 -2.19 10.70 -10.71
C GLY A 129 -0.70 10.92 -10.47
N GLY A 130 -0.36 12.05 -9.88
CA GLY A 130 1.00 12.46 -9.59
C GLY A 130 1.60 13.43 -10.61
N ALA A 131 2.91 13.62 -10.57
CA ALA A 131 3.66 14.43 -11.51
C ALA A 131 4.94 13.70 -11.95
N SER A 132 5.34 13.88 -13.20
CA SER A 132 6.54 13.23 -13.77
C SER A 132 7.82 14.03 -13.53
N SER A 133 7.73 15.23 -13.01
CA SER A 133 8.86 16.05 -12.58
C SER A 133 8.52 16.92 -11.37
N TYR A 134 9.57 17.33 -10.66
CA TYR A 134 9.51 18.21 -9.49
C TYR A 134 10.74 19.12 -9.54
N ASN A 135 10.54 20.43 -9.55
CA ASN A 135 11.63 21.37 -9.70
C ASN A 135 12.23 21.79 -8.34
N LEU A 136 13.34 22.50 -8.38
CA LEU A 136 14.04 22.97 -7.18
C LEU A 136 13.31 24.05 -6.40
N LEU A 137 12.33 24.70 -7.01
CA LEU A 137 11.50 25.72 -6.36
C LEU A 137 10.35 25.09 -5.55
N GLY A 138 10.23 23.74 -5.58
CA GLY A 138 9.22 23.04 -4.81
C GLY A 138 7.88 22.88 -5.56
N PHE A 139 7.89 22.89 -6.90
CA PHE A 139 6.67 22.73 -7.69
C PHE A 139 6.66 21.41 -8.44
N TYR A 140 5.50 20.77 -8.45
CA TYR A 140 5.20 19.65 -9.33
C TYR A 140 5.02 20.13 -10.76
N GLU A 141 5.59 19.42 -11.72
CA GLU A 141 5.48 19.73 -13.14
C GLU A 141 5.05 18.48 -13.91
N ASN A 142 4.43 18.70 -15.08
CA ASN A 142 3.94 17.63 -15.94
C ASN A 142 3.05 16.65 -15.18
N LEU A 143 1.89 17.15 -14.74
CA LEU A 143 0.90 16.39 -14.01
C LEU A 143 0.42 15.18 -14.82
N VAL A 144 0.19 14.08 -14.12
CA VAL A 144 -0.17 12.78 -14.70
C VAL A 144 -1.63 12.47 -14.38
N SER A 145 -2.41 12.13 -15.40
CA SER A 145 -3.80 11.65 -15.23
C SER A 145 -3.92 10.13 -15.25
N ALA A 146 -2.84 9.41 -15.60
CA ALA A 146 -2.86 7.96 -15.75
C ALA A 146 -3.11 7.24 -14.43
N VAL A 147 -3.84 6.12 -14.53
CA VAL A 147 -4.02 5.14 -13.47
C VAL A 147 -3.49 3.81 -13.93
N ASP A 148 -2.45 3.31 -13.26
CA ASP A 148 -1.88 1.99 -13.48
C ASP A 148 -2.49 1.00 -12.50
N ALA A 149 -3.00 -0.14 -13.02
CA ALA A 149 -3.58 -1.22 -12.26
C ALA A 149 -2.70 -2.48 -12.39
N TYR A 150 -2.34 -3.07 -11.25
CA TYR A 150 -1.61 -4.34 -11.20
C TYR A 150 -2.51 -5.42 -10.63
N ASP A 151 -2.64 -6.52 -11.35
CA ASP A 151 -3.38 -7.70 -10.90
C ASP A 151 -2.53 -8.62 -9.98
N ALA A 152 -3.12 -9.71 -9.49
CA ALA A 152 -2.45 -10.66 -8.62
C ALA A 152 -1.32 -11.47 -9.32
N SER A 153 -1.22 -11.43 -10.64
CA SER A 153 -0.10 -11.98 -11.42
C SER A 153 1.01 -10.95 -11.66
N LEU A 154 0.84 -9.72 -11.13
CA LEU A 154 1.72 -8.56 -11.30
C LEU A 154 1.75 -8.03 -12.74
N THR A 155 0.71 -8.31 -13.51
CA THR A 155 0.52 -7.75 -14.85
C THR A 155 -0.07 -6.35 -14.73
N ARG A 156 0.55 -5.38 -15.41
CA ARG A 156 0.08 -4.00 -15.47
C ARG A 156 -0.94 -3.80 -16.59
N SER A 157 -2.03 -3.15 -16.28
CA SER A 157 -3.01 -2.61 -17.23
C SER A 157 -3.28 -1.14 -16.92
N ALA A 158 -3.88 -0.43 -17.87
CA ALA A 158 -4.40 0.92 -17.63
C ALA A 158 -5.84 0.82 -17.11
N ALA A 159 -6.14 1.59 -16.07
CA ALA A 159 -7.52 1.87 -15.68
C ALA A 159 -7.98 3.19 -16.31
N HIS A 160 -9.25 3.54 -16.10
CA HIS A 160 -9.78 4.82 -16.56
C HIS A 160 -8.97 5.98 -15.96
N ILE A 161 -8.66 6.98 -16.77
CA ILE A 161 -7.85 8.13 -16.34
C ILE A 161 -8.65 9.06 -15.42
N ILE A 162 -7.97 9.65 -14.44
CA ILE A 162 -8.50 10.71 -13.57
C ILE A 162 -8.11 12.07 -14.11
N GLY A 163 -8.64 13.15 -13.51
CA GLY A 163 -8.08 14.48 -13.68
C GLY A 163 -6.59 14.50 -13.26
N ALA A 164 -5.77 15.28 -13.95
CA ALA A 164 -4.35 15.40 -13.61
C ALA A 164 -4.19 16.15 -12.28
N ALA A 165 -3.78 15.47 -11.23
CA ALA A 165 -3.60 16.02 -9.89
C ALA A 165 -2.45 15.35 -9.13
N VAL A 166 -1.91 16.05 -8.13
CA VAL A 166 -0.87 15.59 -7.21
C VAL A 166 -1.37 15.68 -5.77
N GLU A 167 -0.66 15.01 -4.85
CA GLU A 167 -0.98 15.01 -3.41
C GLU A 167 -2.39 14.46 -3.12
N ILE A 168 -2.83 13.54 -3.95
CA ILE A 168 -4.13 12.87 -3.85
C ILE A 168 -4.12 11.92 -2.66
N GLY A 169 -5.20 11.89 -1.87
CA GLY A 169 -5.45 10.86 -0.88
C GLY A 169 -5.91 9.56 -1.54
N GLY A 170 -5.39 8.41 -1.11
CA GLY A 170 -5.82 7.11 -1.59
C GLY A 170 -6.22 6.18 -0.44
N ALA A 171 -7.39 5.54 -0.54
CA ALA A 171 -7.89 4.59 0.46
C ALA A 171 -8.75 3.49 -0.19
N ALA A 172 -8.90 2.37 0.52
CA ALA A 172 -9.80 1.29 0.13
C ALA A 172 -10.92 1.13 1.16
N VAL A 173 -12.16 0.99 0.71
CA VAL A 173 -13.32 0.71 1.56
C VAL A 173 -14.28 -0.25 0.86
N GLY A 174 -14.57 -1.38 1.49
CA GLY A 174 -15.40 -2.41 0.87
C GLY A 174 -14.88 -2.87 -0.49
N ASN A 175 -15.66 -2.71 -1.53
CA ASN A 175 -15.31 -3.03 -2.91
C ASN A 175 -14.87 -1.80 -3.73
N TYR A 176 -14.40 -0.74 -3.08
CA TYR A 176 -13.98 0.48 -3.77
C TYR A 176 -12.57 0.89 -3.39
N ALA A 177 -11.81 1.37 -4.40
CA ALA A 177 -10.63 2.20 -4.20
C ALA A 177 -11.05 3.66 -4.39
N LEU A 178 -10.78 4.50 -3.39
CA LEU A 178 -11.12 5.90 -3.40
C LEU A 178 -9.87 6.75 -3.61
N PHE A 179 -9.97 7.75 -4.47
CA PHE A 179 -8.97 8.79 -4.67
C PHE A 179 -9.63 10.14 -4.45
N ALA A 180 -9.13 10.92 -3.50
CA ALA A 180 -9.81 12.11 -3.01
C ALA A 180 -8.90 13.33 -2.95
N GLY A 181 -9.43 14.47 -3.33
CA GLY A 181 -8.75 15.75 -3.25
C GLY A 181 -7.52 15.84 -4.15
N GLY A 182 -6.56 16.63 -3.71
CA GLY A 182 -5.32 16.89 -4.42
C GLY A 182 -5.24 18.29 -5.00
N THR A 183 -4.08 18.60 -5.57
CA THR A 183 -3.81 19.90 -6.19
C THR A 183 -3.78 19.74 -7.70
N VAL A 184 -4.61 20.50 -8.38
CA VAL A 184 -4.64 20.65 -9.85
C VAL A 184 -3.87 21.90 -10.19
N TYR A 185 -2.65 21.79 -10.70
CA TYR A 185 -1.85 22.96 -11.07
C TYR A 185 -2.33 23.55 -12.38
N SER A 186 -2.73 24.83 -12.34
CA SER A 186 -2.65 25.70 -13.50
C SER A 186 -1.45 26.63 -13.32
N GLN A 187 -0.74 26.94 -14.37
CA GLN A 187 0.42 27.86 -14.34
C GLN A 187 0.07 29.26 -13.83
N ILE A 188 -1.20 29.57 -13.69
CA ILE A 188 -1.74 30.89 -13.34
C ILE A 188 -2.25 30.96 -11.89
N ASN A 189 -2.75 29.84 -11.33
CA ASN A 189 -3.27 29.78 -9.96
C ASN A 189 -2.67 28.59 -9.20
N LYS A 190 -1.79 28.88 -8.26
CA LYS A 190 -1.03 27.88 -7.48
C LYS A 190 -1.86 27.07 -6.47
N ASP A 191 -3.14 27.40 -6.28
CA ASP A 191 -3.97 26.87 -5.18
C ASP A 191 -5.29 26.25 -5.66
N ASN A 192 -5.33 25.67 -6.86
CA ASN A 192 -6.50 24.89 -7.29
C ASN A 192 -6.49 23.51 -6.62
N VAL A 193 -7.06 23.45 -5.42
CA VAL A 193 -7.38 22.18 -4.78
C VAL A 193 -8.74 21.68 -5.28
N THR A 194 -8.89 20.37 -5.40
CA THR A 194 -10.18 19.74 -5.72
C THR A 194 -10.75 19.06 -4.49
N SER A 195 -12.07 19.05 -4.37
CA SER A 195 -12.82 18.26 -3.37
C SER A 195 -13.33 16.93 -3.93
N ASP A 196 -13.01 16.61 -5.18
CA ASP A 196 -13.52 15.42 -5.85
C ASP A 196 -13.10 14.14 -5.14
N VAL A 197 -14.01 13.18 -5.09
CA VAL A 197 -13.76 11.82 -4.66
C VAL A 197 -14.12 10.87 -5.79
N LEU A 198 -13.12 10.20 -6.34
CA LEU A 198 -13.26 9.23 -7.41
C LEU A 198 -13.24 7.83 -6.82
N ALA A 199 -14.24 7.02 -7.14
CA ALA A 199 -14.37 5.64 -6.67
C ALA A 199 -14.22 4.67 -7.84
N TYR A 200 -13.24 3.77 -7.74
CA TYR A 200 -13.07 2.64 -8.66
C TYR A 200 -13.67 1.39 -8.06
N ASP A 201 -14.43 0.67 -8.84
CA ASP A 201 -14.93 -0.67 -8.53
C ASP A 201 -13.97 -1.78 -9.03
N PRO A 202 -14.24 -3.08 -8.73
CA PRO A 202 -13.41 -4.18 -9.21
C PRO A 202 -13.34 -4.34 -10.75
N SER A 203 -14.21 -3.73 -11.51
CA SER A 203 -14.17 -3.72 -12.99
C SER A 203 -13.28 -2.61 -13.55
N LEU A 204 -12.63 -1.83 -12.67
CA LEU A 204 -11.79 -0.67 -13.00
C LEU A 204 -12.56 0.46 -13.68
N THR A 205 -13.88 0.49 -13.53
CA THR A 205 -14.70 1.65 -13.86
C THR A 205 -14.76 2.61 -12.69
N PHE A 206 -14.90 3.89 -12.95
CA PHE A 206 -14.99 4.87 -11.88
C PHE A 206 -16.32 5.64 -11.93
N THR A 207 -16.73 6.10 -10.76
CA THR A 207 -17.82 7.08 -10.59
C THR A 207 -17.31 8.21 -9.70
N THR A 208 -17.83 9.41 -9.92
CA THR A 208 -17.70 10.48 -8.91
C THR A 208 -18.69 10.18 -7.79
N ALA A 209 -18.25 10.28 -6.54
CA ALA A 209 -19.18 10.22 -5.41
C ALA A 209 -20.17 11.41 -5.52
N PRO A 210 -21.45 11.18 -5.18
CA PRO A 210 -22.47 12.23 -5.22
C PRO A 210 -22.21 13.33 -4.19
#